data_1385f81e4ded3bf2fd59b1564462db9e
#
_entry.id   1385f81e4ded3bf2fd59b1564462db9e
#
_cell.length_a   1.000
_cell.length_b   1.000
_cell.length_c   1.000
_cell.angle_alpha   90.00
_cell.angle_beta   90.00
_cell.angle_gamma   90.00
#
_symmetry.space_group_name_H-M   'P 1'
#
loop_
_entity.id
_entity.type
_entity.pdbx_description
1 polymer ?
#
loop_
_entity_poly.entity_id
_entity_poly.type
_entity_poly.pdbx_seq_one_letter_code
_entity_poly.pdbx_strand_id
1 'polypeptide(L)'
;MFERVLVANRGEIAIRVINACHELGIEAVAVYSDADETAKHVRHADHAVHVGGSMASKSYLDMDALIEAAHETDADAVHPGYGFLAENAAFARRVVDEGLTWVGPAADVMEQLGEKTKSRKVMQAAGVPIVPGTTDPVTEASEVEAFAEEHGYPIAIKADGGGGGRGLKVVTEEDSIPDALQAAKREGEAYFDNPDVYVEKFLENPRHIEVQVIADSHGNVRHLYERDCSLQRRQQKVLEETPSPSLTPELREELCESARHGMAEADYTNAGTVEFLYEDGQFYFLEVNTRIQVEHPLSEITTGIDLVAWQLRVAAGEEFDFSQESVEPRGAAMEFRINAEDAANDFAPRPGELARYRPPRGIGVRVDDGVDEGDKISPFYDSLVGKFIVHAEDRESVVRRAKRALREADIEGVPTTIPFHQTMLDDERFQANEHTTKFIDEEFDLSTVPEWEA
;
A
#
# COMPACT_ATOMS: atom_id res chain seq x y z
N MET A 1 -6.47 -15.79 -22.82
CA MET A 1 -5.38 -14.81 -22.56
C MET A 1 -5.63 -13.64 -23.48
N PHE A 2 -5.29 -12.41 -23.07
CA PHE A 2 -5.46 -11.18 -23.84
C PHE A 2 -4.45 -11.09 -24.98
N GLU A 3 -4.78 -10.36 -26.05
CA GLU A 3 -3.82 -9.98 -27.09
C GLU A 3 -3.13 -8.65 -26.70
N ARG A 4 -3.90 -7.71 -26.11
CA ARG A 4 -3.39 -6.38 -25.76
C ARG A 4 -4.02 -5.84 -24.48
N VAL A 5 -3.18 -5.21 -23.61
CA VAL A 5 -3.60 -4.63 -22.33
C VAL A 5 -3.20 -3.16 -22.24
N LEU A 6 -4.17 -2.29 -21.96
CA LEU A 6 -3.90 -0.90 -21.60
C LEU A 6 -3.45 -0.80 -20.14
N VAL A 7 -2.30 -0.20 -19.92
CA VAL A 7 -1.74 0.08 -18.60
C VAL A 7 -2.13 1.49 -18.18
N ALA A 8 -3.22 1.61 -17.41
CA ALA A 8 -3.80 2.90 -16.98
C ALA A 8 -3.02 3.51 -15.81
N ASN A 9 -1.70 3.58 -15.94
CA ASN A 9 -0.79 4.07 -14.90
C ASN A 9 0.53 4.58 -15.52
N ARG A 10 1.48 4.98 -14.67
CA ARG A 10 2.79 5.51 -15.04
C ARG A 10 3.90 4.99 -14.10
N GLY A 11 5.14 5.40 -14.38
CA GLY A 11 6.26 5.14 -13.50
C GLY A 11 6.62 3.66 -13.37
N GLU A 12 7.13 3.26 -12.21
CA GLU A 12 7.65 1.92 -12.00
C GLU A 12 6.56 0.84 -12.11
N ILE A 13 5.34 1.13 -11.63
CA ILE A 13 4.25 0.14 -11.70
C ILE A 13 3.80 -0.09 -13.15
N ALA A 14 3.81 0.93 -14.00
CA ALA A 14 3.53 0.74 -15.42
C ALA A 14 4.60 -0.16 -16.07
N ILE A 15 5.89 0.04 -15.76
CA ILE A 15 6.98 -0.85 -16.20
C ILE A 15 6.74 -2.29 -15.71
N ARG A 16 6.37 -2.44 -14.42
CA ARG A 16 6.12 -3.76 -13.84
C ARG A 16 4.99 -4.51 -14.56
N VAL A 17 3.90 -3.81 -14.88
CA VAL A 17 2.77 -4.39 -15.63
C VAL A 17 3.16 -4.69 -17.08
N ILE A 18 3.86 -3.78 -17.75
CA ILE A 18 4.37 -3.98 -19.12
C ILE A 18 5.25 -5.23 -19.19
N ASN A 19 6.17 -5.41 -18.23
CA ASN A 19 7.03 -6.59 -18.16
C ASN A 19 6.21 -7.88 -18.01
N ALA A 20 5.19 -7.90 -17.14
CA ALA A 20 4.31 -9.06 -17.00
C ALA A 20 3.52 -9.35 -18.29
N CYS A 21 3.05 -8.32 -18.99
CA CYS A 21 2.43 -8.48 -20.31
C CYS A 21 3.38 -9.15 -21.30
N HIS A 22 4.60 -8.63 -21.44
CA HIS A 22 5.60 -9.18 -22.35
C HIS A 22 5.97 -10.63 -22.05
N GLU A 23 6.14 -10.98 -20.75
CA GLU A 23 6.44 -12.36 -20.32
C GLU A 23 5.29 -13.32 -20.61
N LEU A 24 4.04 -12.83 -20.65
CA LEU A 24 2.85 -13.59 -21.04
C LEU A 24 2.58 -13.56 -22.56
N GLY A 25 3.40 -12.84 -23.34
CA GLY A 25 3.20 -12.69 -24.79
C GLY A 25 2.04 -11.75 -25.16
N ILE A 26 1.72 -10.79 -24.29
CA ILE A 26 0.67 -9.79 -24.45
C ILE A 26 1.30 -8.46 -24.86
N GLU A 27 0.74 -7.78 -25.85
CA GLU A 27 1.15 -6.41 -26.20
C GLU A 27 0.68 -5.41 -25.11
N ALA A 28 1.57 -4.52 -24.70
CA ALA A 28 1.29 -3.51 -23.70
C ALA A 28 1.08 -2.12 -24.33
N VAL A 29 0.00 -1.45 -23.94
CA VAL A 29 -0.28 -0.05 -24.30
C VAL A 29 -0.02 0.84 -23.10
N ALA A 30 1.00 1.70 -23.17
CA ALA A 30 1.20 2.75 -22.18
C ALA A 30 0.31 3.96 -22.48
N VAL A 31 -0.16 4.64 -21.42
CA VAL A 31 -0.74 5.98 -21.53
C VAL A 31 0.23 7.01 -20.94
N TYR A 32 0.23 8.23 -21.48
CA TYR A 32 1.11 9.28 -20.97
C TYR A 32 0.50 10.67 -21.06
N SER A 33 0.89 11.50 -20.09
CA SER A 33 0.59 12.95 -20.07
C SER A 33 1.70 13.73 -20.74
N ASP A 34 1.48 15.04 -20.96
CA ASP A 34 2.54 15.96 -21.46
C ASP A 34 3.86 15.86 -20.67
N ALA A 35 3.78 15.64 -19.34
CA ALA A 35 4.97 15.54 -18.49
C ALA A 35 5.74 14.23 -18.65
N ASP A 36 5.10 13.19 -19.17
CA ASP A 36 5.65 11.84 -19.30
C ASP A 36 5.93 11.43 -20.75
N GLU A 37 5.89 12.34 -21.74
CA GLU A 37 6.08 12.04 -23.17
C GLU A 37 7.34 11.19 -23.46
N THR A 38 8.38 11.40 -22.71
CA THR A 38 9.67 10.68 -22.85
C THR A 38 9.94 9.70 -21.71
N ALA A 39 8.97 9.44 -20.84
CA ALA A 39 9.14 8.58 -19.67
C ALA A 39 9.47 7.13 -20.05
N LYS A 40 10.15 6.42 -19.14
CA LYS A 40 10.63 5.06 -19.37
C LYS A 40 9.51 4.10 -19.77
N HIS A 41 8.34 4.15 -19.12
CA HIS A 41 7.21 3.28 -19.42
C HIS A 41 6.67 3.49 -20.85
N VAL A 42 6.71 4.72 -21.38
CA VAL A 42 6.31 5.05 -22.77
C VAL A 42 7.27 4.41 -23.78
N ARG A 43 8.58 4.44 -23.50
CA ARG A 43 9.61 3.82 -24.34
C ARG A 43 9.61 2.29 -24.28
N HIS A 44 9.03 1.71 -23.24
CA HIS A 44 9.08 0.28 -22.93
C HIS A 44 7.88 -0.50 -23.50
N ALA A 45 6.75 0.16 -23.67
CA ALA A 45 5.53 -0.42 -24.17
C ALA A 45 5.57 -0.62 -25.71
N ASP A 46 4.74 -1.54 -26.22
CA ASP A 46 4.58 -1.76 -27.67
C ASP A 46 3.86 -0.61 -28.34
N HIS A 47 2.89 -0.02 -27.63
CA HIS A 47 2.11 1.14 -28.07
C HIS A 47 2.06 2.18 -26.97
N ALA A 48 1.87 3.44 -27.33
CA ALA A 48 1.71 4.53 -26.37
C ALA A 48 0.70 5.56 -26.87
N VAL A 49 -0.20 6.00 -25.98
CA VAL A 49 -1.26 6.98 -26.30
C VAL A 49 -1.15 8.18 -25.36
N HIS A 50 -1.15 9.37 -25.95
CA HIS A 50 -1.20 10.63 -25.20
C HIS A 50 -2.62 10.86 -24.67
N VAL A 51 -2.76 11.02 -23.35
CA VAL A 51 -4.07 11.16 -22.69
C VAL A 51 -4.31 12.53 -22.06
N GLY A 52 -3.45 13.51 -22.32
CA GLY A 52 -3.70 14.90 -21.93
C GLY A 52 -2.58 15.60 -21.18
N GLY A 53 -2.94 16.70 -20.50
CA GLY A 53 -1.99 17.61 -19.87
C GLY A 53 -1.28 17.03 -18.66
N SER A 54 -0.22 17.69 -18.19
CA SER A 54 0.68 17.23 -17.11
C SER A 54 0.02 16.96 -15.77
N MET A 55 -1.08 17.62 -15.42
CA MET A 55 -1.80 17.37 -14.17
C MET A 55 -2.57 16.04 -14.26
N ALA A 56 -2.51 15.22 -13.21
CA ALA A 56 -3.22 13.94 -13.15
C ALA A 56 -4.72 14.08 -13.47
N SER A 57 -5.38 15.14 -12.97
CA SER A 57 -6.79 15.44 -13.26
C SER A 57 -7.10 15.79 -14.73
N LYS A 58 -6.08 15.91 -15.56
CA LYS A 58 -6.17 16.22 -17.00
C LYS A 58 -5.62 15.09 -17.87
N SER A 59 -5.30 13.95 -17.29
CA SER A 59 -4.69 12.80 -17.96
C SER A 59 -5.06 11.50 -17.26
N TYR A 60 -4.26 11.04 -16.29
CA TYR A 60 -4.40 9.73 -15.61
C TYR A 60 -5.68 9.56 -14.78
N LEU A 61 -6.39 10.63 -14.45
CA LEU A 61 -7.70 10.63 -13.78
C LEU A 61 -8.86 10.93 -14.75
N ASP A 62 -8.58 11.10 -16.04
CA ASP A 62 -9.60 11.32 -17.07
C ASP A 62 -10.06 9.95 -17.61
N MET A 63 -11.21 9.49 -17.11
CA MET A 63 -11.76 8.18 -17.48
C MET A 63 -12.10 8.11 -18.96
N ASP A 64 -12.60 9.20 -19.56
CA ASP A 64 -12.98 9.21 -20.97
C ASP A 64 -11.75 9.07 -21.87
N ALA A 65 -10.66 9.80 -21.55
CA ALA A 65 -9.41 9.71 -22.28
C ALA A 65 -8.78 8.31 -22.21
N LEU A 66 -8.86 7.64 -21.04
CA LEU A 66 -8.33 6.28 -20.87
C LEU A 66 -9.15 5.24 -21.62
N ILE A 67 -10.48 5.36 -21.62
CA ILE A 67 -11.37 4.47 -22.40
C ILE A 67 -11.15 4.67 -23.90
N GLU A 68 -11.06 5.94 -24.36
CA GLU A 68 -10.77 6.25 -25.77
C GLU A 68 -9.42 5.65 -26.20
N ALA A 69 -8.39 5.77 -25.37
CA ALA A 69 -7.08 5.17 -25.62
C ALA A 69 -7.13 3.62 -25.72
N ALA A 70 -7.96 2.97 -24.89
CA ALA A 70 -8.16 1.53 -24.97
C ALA A 70 -8.84 1.11 -26.27
N HIS A 71 -9.87 1.82 -26.70
CA HIS A 71 -10.55 1.54 -27.98
C HIS A 71 -9.69 1.89 -29.20
N GLU A 72 -8.95 3.00 -29.17
CA GLU A 72 -8.05 3.40 -30.26
C GLU A 72 -6.98 2.35 -30.54
N THR A 73 -6.56 1.64 -29.50
CA THR A 73 -5.50 0.62 -29.60
C THR A 73 -6.02 -0.80 -29.66
N ASP A 74 -7.34 -1.01 -29.76
CA ASP A 74 -7.96 -2.34 -29.70
C ASP A 74 -7.51 -3.17 -28.49
N ALA A 75 -7.40 -2.54 -27.30
CA ALA A 75 -7.04 -3.24 -26.07
C ALA A 75 -8.20 -4.14 -25.60
N ASP A 76 -7.88 -5.34 -25.10
CA ASP A 76 -8.86 -6.29 -24.55
C ASP A 76 -9.15 -6.01 -23.07
N ALA A 77 -8.17 -5.45 -22.36
CA ALA A 77 -8.25 -5.25 -20.93
C ALA A 77 -7.53 -3.97 -20.47
N VAL A 78 -7.90 -3.50 -19.27
CA VAL A 78 -7.30 -2.35 -18.61
C VAL A 78 -6.73 -2.78 -17.28
N HIS A 79 -5.41 -2.58 -17.08
CA HIS A 79 -4.73 -2.78 -15.82
C HIS A 79 -4.46 -1.44 -15.13
N PRO A 80 -5.04 -1.18 -13.95
CA PRO A 80 -4.93 0.13 -13.29
C PRO A 80 -3.63 0.33 -12.49
N GLY A 81 -2.87 -0.73 -12.21
CA GLY A 81 -1.76 -0.67 -11.25
C GLY A 81 -2.22 -0.33 -9.84
N TYR A 82 -1.58 0.65 -9.21
CA TYR A 82 -2.00 1.24 -7.93
C TYR A 82 -2.06 2.78 -8.02
N GLY A 83 -2.76 3.44 -7.08
CA GLY A 83 -3.01 4.88 -7.14
C GLY A 83 -3.97 5.27 -8.26
N PHE A 84 -4.05 6.55 -8.61
CA PHE A 84 -4.97 7.11 -9.61
C PHE A 84 -6.38 6.50 -9.55
N LEU A 85 -6.79 5.75 -10.56
CA LEU A 85 -8.12 5.15 -10.66
C LEU A 85 -8.17 3.67 -10.22
N ALA A 86 -7.10 3.13 -9.64
CA ALA A 86 -7.04 1.71 -9.29
C ALA A 86 -8.10 1.27 -8.26
N GLU A 87 -8.55 2.17 -7.39
CA GLU A 87 -9.61 1.92 -6.40
C GLU A 87 -10.92 2.67 -6.72
N ASN A 88 -11.07 3.11 -7.99
CA ASN A 88 -12.26 3.80 -8.43
C ASN A 88 -13.28 2.83 -9.05
N ALA A 89 -14.28 2.44 -8.25
CA ALA A 89 -15.33 1.51 -8.69
C ALA A 89 -16.13 2.01 -9.90
N ALA A 90 -16.31 3.33 -10.05
CA ALA A 90 -17.01 3.88 -11.21
C ALA A 90 -16.17 3.69 -12.50
N PHE A 91 -14.85 3.80 -12.42
CA PHE A 91 -13.97 3.51 -13.56
C PHE A 91 -13.97 2.02 -13.89
N ALA A 92 -13.84 1.15 -12.90
CA ALA A 92 -13.91 -0.30 -13.10
C ALA A 92 -15.23 -0.71 -13.80
N ARG A 93 -16.37 -0.18 -13.34
CA ARG A 93 -17.69 -0.39 -13.96
C ARG A 93 -17.71 0.13 -15.41
N ARG A 94 -17.19 1.34 -15.63
CA ARG A 94 -17.14 1.93 -16.98
C ARG A 94 -16.31 1.09 -17.95
N VAL A 95 -15.16 0.55 -17.53
CA VAL A 95 -14.33 -0.35 -18.35
C VAL A 95 -15.14 -1.58 -18.79
N VAL A 96 -15.89 -2.21 -17.86
CA VAL A 96 -16.72 -3.37 -18.15
C VAL A 96 -17.90 -3.02 -19.05
N ASP A 97 -18.56 -1.89 -18.82
CA ASP A 97 -19.70 -1.42 -19.63
C ASP A 97 -19.31 -1.13 -21.10
N GLU A 98 -18.05 -0.74 -21.33
CA GLU A 98 -17.47 -0.53 -22.66
C GLU A 98 -16.98 -1.82 -23.34
N GLY A 99 -17.21 -2.99 -22.70
CA GLY A 99 -16.87 -4.30 -23.23
C GLY A 99 -15.40 -4.71 -23.05
N LEU A 100 -14.66 -3.99 -22.22
CA LEU A 100 -13.27 -4.28 -21.88
C LEU A 100 -13.20 -5.11 -20.58
N THR A 101 -12.11 -5.85 -20.39
CA THR A 101 -11.86 -6.56 -19.13
C THR A 101 -11.15 -5.65 -18.14
N TRP A 102 -11.69 -5.54 -16.93
CA TRP A 102 -11.02 -4.88 -15.81
C TRP A 102 -10.07 -5.86 -15.11
N VAL A 103 -8.79 -5.50 -14.98
CA VAL A 103 -7.81 -6.30 -14.22
C VAL A 103 -7.80 -5.84 -12.78
N GLY A 104 -8.69 -6.45 -11.99
CA GLY A 104 -8.94 -6.09 -10.59
C GLY A 104 -10.21 -6.74 -10.08
N PRO A 105 -10.63 -6.45 -8.85
CA PRO A 105 -11.89 -6.93 -8.28
C PRO A 105 -13.10 -6.27 -8.95
N ALA A 106 -14.27 -6.90 -8.79
CA ALA A 106 -15.54 -6.34 -9.28
C ALA A 106 -15.85 -4.98 -8.63
N ALA A 107 -16.44 -4.06 -9.39
CA ALA A 107 -16.76 -2.71 -8.90
C ALA A 107 -17.62 -2.69 -7.63
N ASP A 108 -18.57 -3.60 -7.50
CA ASP A 108 -19.44 -3.69 -6.33
C ASP A 108 -18.67 -4.15 -5.08
N VAL A 109 -17.68 -5.05 -5.25
CA VAL A 109 -16.76 -5.47 -4.18
C VAL A 109 -15.82 -4.33 -3.78
N MET A 110 -15.33 -3.55 -4.76
CA MET A 110 -14.55 -2.34 -4.48
C MET A 110 -15.34 -1.32 -3.64
N GLU A 111 -16.61 -1.06 -3.98
CA GLU A 111 -17.49 -0.17 -3.20
C GLU A 111 -17.75 -0.72 -1.80
N GLN A 112 -17.96 -2.03 -1.67
CA GLN A 112 -18.21 -2.68 -0.39
C GLN A 112 -16.99 -2.61 0.55
N LEU A 113 -15.81 -2.92 0.05
CA LEU A 113 -14.59 -2.99 0.85
C LEU A 113 -13.88 -1.65 0.99
N GLY A 114 -14.09 -0.71 0.06
CA GLY A 114 -13.54 0.66 0.14
C GLY A 114 -14.26 1.55 1.15
N GLU A 115 -15.52 1.23 1.51
CA GLU A 115 -16.25 1.96 2.54
C GLU A 115 -15.96 1.35 3.94
N LYS A 116 -15.31 2.12 4.83
CA LYS A 116 -14.83 1.64 6.14
C LYS A 116 -15.89 0.91 6.97
N THR A 117 -17.11 1.46 7.02
CA THR A 117 -18.22 0.85 7.80
C THR A 117 -18.68 -0.48 7.20
N LYS A 118 -18.76 -0.56 5.87
CA LYS A 118 -19.16 -1.78 5.18
C LYS A 118 -18.09 -2.86 5.27
N SER A 119 -16.81 -2.50 5.01
CA SER A 119 -15.71 -3.44 5.09
C SER A 119 -15.54 -4.04 6.49
N ARG A 120 -15.67 -3.22 7.55
CA ARG A 120 -15.68 -3.72 8.95
C ARG A 120 -16.77 -4.74 9.20
N LYS A 121 -18.00 -4.52 8.69
CA LYS A 121 -19.12 -5.47 8.86
C LYS A 121 -18.86 -6.79 8.14
N VAL A 122 -18.32 -6.75 6.93
CA VAL A 122 -17.97 -7.96 6.17
C VAL A 122 -16.88 -8.74 6.91
N MET A 123 -15.79 -8.06 7.31
CA MET A 123 -14.70 -8.71 8.02
C MET A 123 -15.12 -9.27 9.38
N GLN A 124 -15.97 -8.54 10.12
CA GLN A 124 -16.51 -9.03 11.38
C GLN A 124 -17.41 -10.26 11.19
N ALA A 125 -18.24 -10.30 10.14
CA ALA A 125 -19.06 -11.46 9.80
C ALA A 125 -18.21 -12.68 9.46
N ALA A 126 -17.04 -12.47 8.82
CA ALA A 126 -16.05 -13.51 8.55
C ALA A 126 -15.24 -13.94 9.80
N GLY A 127 -15.48 -13.32 10.96
CA GLY A 127 -14.74 -13.61 12.19
C GLY A 127 -13.36 -12.95 12.29
N VAL A 128 -13.07 -12.00 11.41
CA VAL A 128 -11.80 -11.23 11.46
C VAL A 128 -11.87 -10.27 12.66
N PRO A 129 -10.86 -10.26 13.56
CA PRO A 129 -10.84 -9.36 14.69
C PRO A 129 -10.88 -7.89 14.26
N ILE A 130 -11.75 -7.10 14.85
CA ILE A 130 -11.82 -5.64 14.65
C ILE A 130 -11.47 -4.93 15.95
N VAL A 131 -10.93 -3.72 15.86
CA VAL A 131 -10.71 -2.91 17.08
C VAL A 131 -12.02 -2.82 17.84
N PRO A 132 -12.07 -3.21 19.14
CA PRO A 132 -13.28 -3.08 19.95
C PRO A 132 -13.80 -1.65 19.91
N GLY A 133 -15.09 -1.49 19.68
CA GLY A 133 -15.72 -0.17 19.57
C GLY A 133 -17.23 -0.28 19.58
N THR A 134 -17.91 0.84 19.86
CA THR A 134 -19.36 0.92 19.82
C THR A 134 -19.87 0.90 18.39
N THR A 135 -21.00 0.24 18.17
CA THR A 135 -21.68 0.20 16.87
C THR A 135 -22.69 1.35 16.71
N ASP A 136 -23.19 1.83 17.84
CA ASP A 136 -24.14 2.94 17.90
C ASP A 136 -23.44 4.18 18.50
N PRO A 137 -23.87 5.38 18.12
CA PRO A 137 -23.35 6.62 18.71
C PRO A 137 -23.58 6.66 20.22
N VAL A 138 -22.55 7.06 20.97
CA VAL A 138 -22.65 7.27 22.42
C VAL A 138 -23.16 8.67 22.72
N THR A 139 -24.11 8.73 23.65
CA THR A 139 -24.75 10.01 24.04
C THR A 139 -24.35 10.48 25.41
N GLU A 140 -24.07 9.56 26.34
CA GLU A 140 -23.80 9.85 27.75
C GLU A 140 -22.38 9.38 28.16
N ALA A 141 -21.81 10.06 29.14
CA ALA A 141 -20.49 9.70 29.68
C ALA A 141 -20.46 8.28 30.26
N SER A 142 -21.56 7.85 30.90
CA SER A 142 -21.70 6.50 31.47
C SER A 142 -21.58 5.36 30.45
N GLU A 143 -21.93 5.59 29.18
CA GLU A 143 -21.73 4.62 28.11
C GLU A 143 -20.23 4.46 27.77
N VAL A 144 -19.51 5.59 27.80
CA VAL A 144 -18.06 5.62 27.59
C VAL A 144 -17.32 4.97 28.77
N GLU A 145 -17.76 5.26 30.01
CA GLU A 145 -17.24 4.63 31.24
C GLU A 145 -17.39 3.12 31.20
N ALA A 146 -18.58 2.62 30.87
CA ALA A 146 -18.86 1.18 30.75
C ALA A 146 -17.97 0.51 29.68
N PHE A 147 -17.75 1.17 28.54
CA PHE A 147 -16.84 0.67 27.50
C PHE A 147 -15.39 0.62 28.01
N ALA A 148 -14.94 1.65 28.72
CA ALA A 148 -13.59 1.70 29.26
C ALA A 148 -13.37 0.66 30.40
N GLU A 149 -14.40 0.36 31.21
CA GLU A 149 -14.34 -0.70 32.22
C GLU A 149 -14.17 -2.09 31.57
N GLU A 150 -14.84 -2.34 30.40
CA GLU A 150 -14.75 -3.61 29.70
C GLU A 150 -13.44 -3.79 28.94
N HIS A 151 -12.97 -2.74 28.23
CA HIS A 151 -11.86 -2.83 27.29
C HIS A 151 -10.54 -2.21 27.79
N GLY A 152 -10.57 -1.53 28.95
CA GLY A 152 -9.42 -0.83 29.54
C GLY A 152 -9.06 0.47 28.82
N TYR A 153 -8.30 1.31 29.51
CA TYR A 153 -7.68 2.52 28.92
C TYR A 153 -6.37 2.17 28.19
N PRO A 154 -5.93 3.04 27.25
CA PRO A 154 -6.65 4.20 26.71
C PRO A 154 -7.76 3.82 25.74
N ILE A 155 -8.74 4.74 25.61
CA ILE A 155 -9.82 4.67 24.63
C ILE A 155 -9.83 5.92 23.77
N ALA A 156 -10.45 5.86 22.59
CA ALA A 156 -10.65 6.99 21.70
C ALA A 156 -12.14 7.30 21.54
N ILE A 157 -12.50 8.57 21.68
CA ILE A 157 -13.82 9.08 21.32
C ILE A 157 -13.68 9.76 19.95
N LYS A 158 -14.40 9.26 18.95
CA LYS A 158 -14.31 9.70 17.55
C LYS A 158 -15.63 10.27 17.09
N ALA A 159 -15.60 11.45 16.46
CA ALA A 159 -16.75 11.95 15.70
C ALA A 159 -17.01 11.08 14.47
N ASP A 160 -18.28 10.88 14.11
CA ASP A 160 -18.65 10.24 12.86
C ASP A 160 -18.11 11.07 11.68
N GLY A 161 -17.40 10.39 10.77
CA GLY A 161 -16.61 11.08 9.73
C GLY A 161 -15.24 11.60 10.20
N GLY A 162 -14.91 11.51 11.49
CA GLY A 162 -13.61 11.88 12.03
C GLY A 162 -12.47 10.98 11.57
N GLY A 163 -11.33 11.56 11.23
CA GLY A 163 -10.13 10.84 10.81
C GLY A 163 -8.91 11.78 10.71
N GLY A 164 -7.71 11.19 10.63
CA GLY A 164 -6.48 12.00 10.50
C GLY A 164 -6.20 12.93 11.69
N GLY A 165 -6.64 12.54 12.91
CA GLY A 165 -6.45 13.32 14.13
C GLY A 165 -7.49 14.43 14.37
N ARG A 166 -8.46 14.63 13.47
CA ARG A 166 -9.57 15.58 13.65
C ARG A 166 -10.81 14.83 14.14
N GLY A 167 -11.48 15.39 15.16
CA GLY A 167 -12.65 14.77 15.77
C GLY A 167 -12.33 13.52 16.60
N LEU A 168 -11.07 13.33 17.02
CA LEU A 168 -10.62 12.22 17.86
C LEU A 168 -10.08 12.77 19.17
N LYS A 169 -10.52 12.19 20.30
CA LYS A 169 -10.03 12.50 21.64
C LYS A 169 -9.58 11.21 22.32
N VAL A 170 -8.31 11.14 22.67
CA VAL A 170 -7.77 10.03 23.47
C VAL A 170 -8.04 10.29 24.94
N VAL A 171 -8.57 9.28 25.60
CA VAL A 171 -8.94 9.29 27.03
C VAL A 171 -8.12 8.23 27.75
N THR A 172 -7.31 8.66 28.70
CA THR A 172 -6.40 7.79 29.47
C THR A 172 -6.90 7.51 30.89
N GLU A 173 -7.89 8.26 31.36
CA GLU A 173 -8.46 8.15 32.71
C GLU A 173 -9.94 8.58 32.73
N GLU A 174 -10.73 8.04 33.66
CA GLU A 174 -12.18 8.23 33.77
C GLU A 174 -12.58 9.69 33.90
N ASP A 175 -11.87 10.47 34.74
CA ASP A 175 -12.20 11.87 35.02
C ASP A 175 -12.17 12.77 33.77
N SER A 176 -11.48 12.36 32.70
CA SER A 176 -11.39 13.12 31.45
C SER A 176 -12.50 12.81 30.44
N ILE A 177 -13.32 11.78 30.65
CA ILE A 177 -14.40 11.35 29.74
C ILE A 177 -15.41 12.47 29.43
N PRO A 178 -15.98 13.20 30.42
CA PRO A 178 -17.02 14.19 30.12
C PRO A 178 -16.53 15.31 29.19
N ASP A 179 -15.32 15.81 29.43
CA ASP A 179 -14.73 16.88 28.65
C ASP A 179 -14.37 16.41 27.23
N ALA A 180 -13.80 15.21 27.11
CA ALA A 180 -13.44 14.60 25.84
C ALA A 180 -14.67 14.31 24.96
N LEU A 181 -15.75 13.77 25.55
CA LEU A 181 -17.01 13.50 24.87
C LEU A 181 -17.63 14.80 24.32
N GLN A 182 -17.69 15.86 25.14
CA GLN A 182 -18.22 17.16 24.69
C GLN A 182 -17.34 17.81 23.61
N ALA A 183 -16.02 17.66 23.70
CA ALA A 183 -15.09 18.18 22.71
C ALA A 183 -15.26 17.46 21.37
N ALA A 184 -15.34 16.13 21.39
CA ALA A 184 -15.56 15.33 20.18
C ALA A 184 -16.89 15.65 19.48
N LYS A 185 -17.98 15.78 20.25
CA LYS A 185 -19.30 16.20 19.71
C LYS A 185 -19.26 17.58 19.04
N ARG A 186 -18.64 18.56 19.69
CA ARG A 186 -18.48 19.93 19.12
C ARG A 186 -17.64 19.95 17.84
N GLU A 187 -16.59 19.16 17.81
CA GLU A 187 -15.75 19.04 16.61
C GLU A 187 -16.49 18.29 15.49
N GLY A 188 -17.26 17.24 15.83
CA GLY A 188 -18.12 16.53 14.89
C GLY A 188 -19.12 17.45 14.21
N GLU A 189 -19.85 18.24 15.00
CA GLU A 189 -20.80 19.22 14.49
C GLU A 189 -20.11 20.33 13.65
N ALA A 190 -18.97 20.82 14.11
CA ALA A 190 -18.28 21.94 13.44
C ALA A 190 -17.60 21.56 12.12
N TYR A 191 -17.05 20.35 12.01
CA TYR A 191 -16.26 19.92 10.85
C TYR A 191 -17.00 18.98 9.91
N PHE A 192 -17.99 18.22 10.42
CA PHE A 192 -18.66 17.16 9.68
C PHE A 192 -20.19 17.32 9.62
N ASP A 193 -20.73 18.39 10.23
CA ASP A 193 -22.19 18.64 10.36
C ASP A 193 -22.94 17.45 11.01
N ASN A 194 -22.23 16.72 11.89
CA ASN A 194 -22.73 15.56 12.60
C ASN A 194 -22.15 15.47 14.02
N PRO A 195 -22.96 15.59 15.10
CA PRO A 195 -22.51 15.49 16.48
C PRO A 195 -22.33 14.06 16.98
N ASP A 196 -22.65 13.05 16.17
CA ASP A 196 -22.55 11.64 16.57
C ASP A 196 -21.10 11.26 16.83
N VAL A 197 -20.85 10.57 17.94
CA VAL A 197 -19.53 10.10 18.34
C VAL A 197 -19.58 8.63 18.75
N TYR A 198 -18.49 7.95 18.50
CA TYR A 198 -18.26 6.53 18.80
C TYR A 198 -17.06 6.38 19.72
N VAL A 199 -17.03 5.29 20.47
CA VAL A 199 -15.88 4.94 21.31
C VAL A 199 -15.21 3.71 20.75
N GLU A 200 -13.88 3.72 20.74
CA GLU A 200 -13.08 2.54 20.39
C GLU A 200 -11.86 2.39 21.29
N LYS A 201 -11.33 1.19 21.40
CA LYS A 201 -10.03 0.95 22.02
C LYS A 201 -8.97 1.75 21.27
N PHE A 202 -8.12 2.49 22.00
CA PHE A 202 -7.01 3.21 21.40
C PHE A 202 -5.74 2.35 21.50
N LEU A 203 -5.10 2.17 20.35
CA LEU A 203 -3.81 1.48 20.26
C LEU A 203 -2.71 2.53 20.38
N GLU A 204 -1.82 2.36 21.37
CA GLU A 204 -0.81 3.37 21.68
C GLU A 204 0.40 3.28 20.77
N ASN A 205 0.87 2.06 20.55
CA ASN A 205 2.10 1.79 19.79
C ASN A 205 1.90 0.67 18.76
N PRO A 206 0.89 0.80 17.87
CA PRO A 206 0.58 -0.26 16.94
C PRO A 206 1.67 -0.45 15.90
N ARG A 207 1.81 -1.68 15.44
CA ARG A 207 2.47 -2.01 14.18
C ARG A 207 1.44 -2.11 13.07
N HIS A 208 1.90 -1.84 11.86
CA HIS A 208 1.11 -2.02 10.66
C HIS A 208 1.55 -3.31 9.97
N ILE A 209 0.71 -4.31 10.09
CA ILE A 209 0.92 -5.62 9.44
C ILE A 209 -0.15 -5.80 8.38
N GLU A 210 0.22 -6.33 7.24
CA GLU A 210 -0.72 -6.54 6.15
C GLU A 210 -0.53 -7.91 5.50
N VAL A 211 -1.60 -8.45 4.92
CA VAL A 211 -1.58 -9.76 4.26
C VAL A 211 -1.90 -9.61 2.79
N GLN A 212 -0.99 -10.08 1.94
CA GLN A 212 -1.24 -10.18 0.51
C GLN A 212 -2.19 -11.32 0.21
N VAL A 213 -3.29 -11.00 -0.46
CA VAL A 213 -4.26 -12.01 -0.93
C VAL A 213 -4.37 -11.93 -2.44
N ILE A 214 -4.61 -13.08 -3.05
CA ILE A 214 -5.03 -13.20 -4.45
C ILE A 214 -6.16 -14.23 -4.56
N ALA A 215 -7.16 -13.93 -5.38
CA ALA A 215 -8.33 -14.79 -5.58
C ALA A 215 -8.66 -14.93 -7.06
N ASP A 216 -9.06 -16.13 -7.48
CA ASP A 216 -9.52 -16.37 -8.83
C ASP A 216 -11.06 -16.32 -8.94
N SER A 217 -11.58 -16.38 -10.15
CA SER A 217 -13.03 -16.39 -10.41
C SER A 217 -13.69 -17.76 -10.15
N HIS A 218 -12.93 -18.76 -9.70
CA HIS A 218 -13.39 -20.11 -9.41
C HIS A 218 -13.63 -20.36 -7.91
N GLY A 219 -13.45 -19.31 -7.09
CA GLY A 219 -13.65 -19.35 -5.64
C GLY A 219 -12.41 -19.75 -4.84
N ASN A 220 -11.25 -19.83 -5.48
CA ASN A 220 -10.00 -20.07 -4.78
C ASN A 220 -9.43 -18.75 -4.28
N VAL A 221 -9.21 -18.66 -2.97
CA VAL A 221 -8.53 -17.53 -2.31
C VAL A 221 -7.23 -18.04 -1.68
N ARG A 222 -6.14 -17.34 -1.93
CA ARG A 222 -4.80 -17.66 -1.42
C ARG A 222 -4.21 -16.44 -0.73
N HIS A 223 -3.53 -16.63 0.40
CA HIS A 223 -2.65 -15.60 0.96
C HIS A 223 -1.20 -15.87 0.55
N LEU A 224 -0.44 -14.81 0.37
CA LEU A 224 0.99 -14.85 0.08
C LEU A 224 1.80 -14.27 1.24
N TYR A 225 1.35 -14.57 2.46
CA TYR A 225 1.89 -14.15 3.73
C TYR A 225 1.84 -12.64 3.97
N GLU A 226 2.38 -12.26 5.12
CA GLU A 226 2.32 -10.90 5.63
C GLU A 226 3.55 -10.08 5.27
N ARG A 227 3.36 -8.76 5.38
CA ARG A 227 4.41 -7.74 5.37
C ARG A 227 4.26 -6.86 6.60
N ASP A 228 5.38 -6.45 7.16
CA ASP A 228 5.45 -5.42 8.22
C ASP A 228 5.76 -4.07 7.56
N CYS A 229 4.82 -3.16 7.65
CA CYS A 229 4.87 -1.82 7.07
C CYS A 229 4.86 -0.74 8.17
N SER A 230 5.39 -1.06 9.35
CA SER A 230 5.34 -0.17 10.51
C SER A 230 6.24 1.05 10.36
N LEU A 231 7.31 0.97 9.55
CA LEU A 231 8.20 2.11 9.36
C LEU A 231 7.57 3.11 8.38
N GLN A 232 6.83 4.05 8.95
CA GLN A 232 6.03 5.05 8.26
C GLN A 232 6.39 6.45 8.69
N ARG A 233 6.22 7.41 7.81
CA ARG A 233 6.25 8.83 8.12
C ARG A 233 4.94 9.46 7.69
N ARG A 234 4.21 10.10 8.61
CA ARG A 234 2.90 10.70 8.35
C ARG A 234 1.95 9.73 7.61
N GLN A 235 1.92 8.49 8.05
CA GLN A 235 1.14 7.38 7.48
C GLN A 235 1.58 6.94 6.06
N GLN A 236 2.72 7.40 5.58
CA GLN A 236 3.31 6.92 4.34
C GLN A 236 4.41 5.90 4.66
N LYS A 237 4.28 4.70 4.14
CA LYS A 237 5.26 3.61 4.26
C LYS A 237 6.57 4.05 3.60
N VAL A 238 7.71 3.79 4.26
CA VAL A 238 9.05 4.20 3.78
C VAL A 238 9.95 2.99 3.58
N LEU A 239 9.84 2.02 4.50
CA LEU A 239 10.53 0.74 4.47
C LEU A 239 9.55 -0.35 4.92
N GLU A 240 9.49 -1.44 4.18
CA GLU A 240 8.66 -2.61 4.46
C GLU A 240 9.52 -3.86 4.54
N GLU A 241 9.13 -4.83 5.38
CA GLU A 241 9.84 -6.11 5.52
C GLU A 241 8.91 -7.32 5.58
N THR A 242 9.41 -8.46 5.19
CA THR A 242 8.76 -9.78 5.33
C THR A 242 9.79 -10.87 5.60
N PRO A 243 9.49 -11.84 6.47
CA PRO A 243 8.34 -11.89 7.39
C PRO A 243 8.46 -10.84 8.48
N SER A 244 7.32 -10.44 9.07
CA SER A 244 7.31 -9.56 10.23
C SER A 244 8.08 -10.20 11.39
N PRO A 245 9.10 -9.51 11.94
CA PRO A 245 9.83 -10.02 13.10
C PRO A 245 9.03 -9.99 14.39
N SER A 246 7.84 -9.36 14.39
CA SER A 246 6.97 -9.21 15.57
C SER A 246 5.99 -10.36 15.75
N LEU A 247 5.77 -11.18 14.74
CA LEU A 247 4.78 -12.26 14.77
C LEU A 247 5.41 -13.59 15.10
N THR A 248 4.80 -14.35 16.02
CA THR A 248 5.10 -15.78 16.16
C THR A 248 4.56 -16.54 14.95
N PRO A 249 5.07 -17.76 14.65
CA PRO A 249 4.53 -18.58 13.56
C PRO A 249 3.03 -18.83 13.67
N GLU A 250 2.52 -19.07 14.88
CA GLU A 250 1.11 -19.36 15.15
C GLU A 250 0.24 -18.12 14.88
N LEU A 251 0.70 -16.93 15.34
CA LEU A 251 -0.04 -15.69 15.14
C LEU A 251 -0.01 -15.26 13.66
N ARG A 252 1.10 -15.51 12.96
CA ARG A 252 1.20 -15.31 11.50
C ARG A 252 0.17 -16.13 10.75
N GLU A 253 0.07 -17.42 11.08
CA GLU A 253 -0.92 -18.32 10.46
C GLU A 253 -2.35 -17.84 10.72
N GLU A 254 -2.68 -17.49 11.98
CA GLU A 254 -3.99 -16.97 12.35
C GLU A 254 -4.33 -15.69 11.59
N LEU A 255 -3.40 -14.75 11.50
CA LEU A 255 -3.57 -13.48 10.80
C LEU A 255 -3.77 -13.70 9.29
N CYS A 256 -2.94 -14.53 8.65
CA CYS A 256 -3.04 -14.83 7.23
C CYS A 256 -4.35 -15.54 6.88
N GLU A 257 -4.76 -16.53 7.69
CA GLU A 257 -6.04 -17.22 7.49
C GLU A 257 -7.24 -16.32 7.75
N SER A 258 -7.18 -15.41 8.73
CA SER A 258 -8.22 -14.41 8.95
C SER A 258 -8.40 -13.51 7.73
N ALA A 259 -7.31 -13.03 7.13
CA ALA A 259 -7.35 -12.25 5.90
C ALA A 259 -7.96 -13.03 4.74
N ARG A 260 -7.53 -14.29 4.54
CA ARG A 260 -8.03 -15.17 3.48
C ARG A 260 -9.53 -15.42 3.62
N HIS A 261 -10.00 -15.70 4.85
CA HIS A 261 -11.42 -15.91 5.13
C HIS A 261 -12.24 -14.63 4.89
N GLY A 262 -11.76 -13.46 5.35
CA GLY A 262 -12.43 -12.19 5.12
C GLY A 262 -12.60 -11.87 3.64
N MET A 263 -11.58 -12.14 2.82
CA MET A 263 -11.64 -11.91 1.37
C MET A 263 -12.53 -12.93 0.66
N ALA A 264 -12.58 -14.18 1.15
CA ALA A 264 -13.50 -15.19 0.63
C ALA A 264 -14.96 -14.84 0.90
N GLU A 265 -15.29 -14.35 2.11
CA GLU A 265 -16.63 -13.89 2.46
C GLU A 265 -17.09 -12.66 1.67
N ALA A 266 -16.14 -11.86 1.20
CA ALA A 266 -16.39 -10.70 0.34
C ALA A 266 -16.56 -11.06 -1.14
N ASP A 267 -16.51 -12.33 -1.55
CA ASP A 267 -16.48 -12.77 -2.93
C ASP A 267 -15.38 -12.05 -3.75
N TYR A 268 -14.22 -11.81 -3.10
CA TYR A 268 -13.11 -11.08 -3.71
C TYR A 268 -12.49 -11.83 -4.88
N THR A 269 -12.08 -11.08 -5.91
CA THR A 269 -11.32 -11.59 -7.05
C THR A 269 -10.12 -10.69 -7.34
N ASN A 270 -9.08 -11.28 -7.92
CA ASN A 270 -7.80 -10.63 -8.24
C ASN A 270 -6.94 -10.34 -7.00
N ALA A 271 -5.91 -9.49 -7.13
CA ALA A 271 -5.01 -9.18 -6.03
C ALA A 271 -5.56 -8.09 -5.10
N GLY A 272 -5.43 -8.28 -3.81
CA GLY A 272 -5.80 -7.32 -2.78
C GLY A 272 -4.97 -7.51 -1.53
N THR A 273 -5.06 -6.58 -0.61
CA THR A 273 -4.33 -6.63 0.67
C THR A 273 -5.25 -6.29 1.81
N VAL A 274 -5.17 -7.09 2.88
CA VAL A 274 -5.89 -6.82 4.13
C VAL A 274 -4.89 -6.24 5.12
N GLU A 275 -5.14 -5.04 5.59
CA GLU A 275 -4.29 -4.32 6.55
C GLU A 275 -4.80 -4.47 7.97
N PHE A 276 -3.86 -4.64 8.91
CA PHE A 276 -4.13 -4.83 10.33
C PHE A 276 -3.25 -3.92 11.18
N LEU A 277 -3.78 -3.52 12.32
CA LEU A 277 -3.00 -2.99 13.42
C LEU A 277 -2.68 -4.12 14.40
N TYR A 278 -1.40 -4.23 14.79
CA TYR A 278 -0.91 -5.24 15.72
C TYR A 278 -0.31 -4.57 16.96
N GLU A 279 -0.75 -4.97 18.14
CA GLU A 279 -0.23 -4.52 19.44
C GLU A 279 -0.41 -5.62 20.49
N ASP A 280 0.58 -5.84 21.32
CA ASP A 280 0.54 -6.73 22.49
C ASP A 280 0.02 -8.16 22.20
N GLY A 281 0.44 -8.74 21.08
CA GLY A 281 0.04 -10.10 20.71
C GLY A 281 -1.35 -10.21 20.10
N GLN A 282 -2.01 -9.11 19.79
CA GLN A 282 -3.32 -9.06 19.17
C GLN A 282 -3.28 -8.25 17.86
N PHE A 283 -4.06 -8.70 16.87
CA PHE A 283 -4.21 -7.96 15.62
C PHE A 283 -5.66 -7.58 15.38
N TYR A 284 -5.86 -6.47 14.71
CA TYR A 284 -7.18 -5.90 14.44
C TYR A 284 -7.24 -5.39 13.02
N PHE A 285 -8.30 -5.74 12.32
CA PHE A 285 -8.57 -5.26 10.96
C PHE A 285 -8.58 -3.73 10.90
N LEU A 286 -7.87 -3.18 9.91
CA LEU A 286 -7.83 -1.75 9.61
C LEU A 286 -8.65 -1.44 8.35
N GLU A 287 -8.22 -1.97 7.20
CA GLU A 287 -8.87 -1.75 5.91
C GLU A 287 -8.46 -2.80 4.87
N VAL A 288 -9.14 -2.78 3.71
CA VAL A 288 -8.76 -3.55 2.52
C VAL A 288 -8.34 -2.60 1.42
N ASN A 289 -7.17 -2.87 0.84
CA ASN A 289 -6.77 -2.25 -0.40
C ASN A 289 -7.18 -3.16 -1.56
N THR A 290 -8.13 -2.69 -2.38
CA THR A 290 -8.75 -3.46 -3.46
C THR A 290 -7.93 -3.43 -4.77
N ARG A 291 -6.61 -3.48 -4.65
CA ARG A 291 -5.62 -3.38 -5.72
C ARG A 291 -4.29 -4.02 -5.30
N ILE A 292 -3.36 -4.09 -6.23
CA ILE A 292 -1.97 -4.35 -5.91
C ILE A 292 -1.36 -3.17 -5.15
N GLN A 293 -0.42 -3.43 -4.25
CA GLN A 293 0.28 -2.40 -3.48
C GLN A 293 1.70 -2.15 -3.99
N VAL A 294 2.32 -1.03 -3.54
CA VAL A 294 3.71 -0.66 -3.88
C VAL A 294 4.65 -1.79 -3.49
N GLU A 295 4.48 -2.33 -2.29
CA GLU A 295 5.32 -3.33 -1.60
C GLU A 295 5.01 -4.79 -1.99
N HIS A 296 4.21 -5.04 -3.04
CA HIS A 296 3.95 -6.38 -3.55
C HIS A 296 5.22 -7.20 -3.90
N PRO A 297 6.33 -6.57 -4.33
CA PRO A 297 7.56 -7.30 -4.64
C PRO A 297 8.11 -8.13 -3.48
N LEU A 298 7.82 -7.76 -2.22
CA LEU A 298 8.21 -8.53 -1.04
C LEU A 298 7.56 -9.91 -1.03
N SER A 299 6.25 -9.98 -1.29
CA SER A 299 5.53 -11.25 -1.39
C SER A 299 6.01 -12.06 -2.59
N GLU A 300 6.27 -11.41 -3.74
CA GLU A 300 6.77 -12.09 -4.94
C GLU A 300 8.13 -12.73 -4.71
N ILE A 301 9.10 -11.98 -4.15
CA ILE A 301 10.49 -12.46 -4.02
C ILE A 301 10.62 -13.57 -2.99
N THR A 302 9.76 -13.60 -1.97
CA THR A 302 9.79 -14.63 -0.94
C THR A 302 9.00 -15.88 -1.32
N THR A 303 7.89 -15.76 -2.05
CA THR A 303 7.05 -16.91 -2.45
C THR A 303 7.40 -17.48 -3.83
N GLY A 304 8.02 -16.65 -4.69
CA GLY A 304 8.28 -17.00 -6.08
C GLY A 304 7.04 -16.91 -6.99
N ILE A 305 5.94 -16.31 -6.50
CA ILE A 305 4.70 -16.14 -7.25
C ILE A 305 4.67 -14.72 -7.85
N ASP A 306 4.58 -14.64 -9.18
CA ASP A 306 4.42 -13.37 -9.91
C ASP A 306 2.98 -12.87 -9.79
N LEU A 307 2.75 -11.92 -8.87
CA LEU A 307 1.41 -11.38 -8.60
C LEU A 307 0.81 -10.65 -9.79
N VAL A 308 1.59 -9.86 -10.52
CA VAL A 308 1.08 -9.09 -11.66
C VAL A 308 0.75 -10.01 -12.84
N ALA A 309 1.56 -11.02 -13.09
CA ALA A 309 1.24 -12.04 -14.08
C ALA A 309 -0.05 -12.79 -13.69
N TRP A 310 -0.21 -13.13 -12.41
CA TRP A 310 -1.45 -13.76 -11.93
C TRP A 310 -2.66 -12.83 -11.96
N GLN A 311 -2.51 -11.53 -11.75
CA GLN A 311 -3.62 -10.58 -11.96
C GLN A 311 -4.17 -10.66 -13.41
N LEU A 312 -3.28 -10.70 -14.38
CA LEU A 312 -3.64 -10.83 -15.80
C LEU A 312 -4.27 -12.20 -16.13
N ARG A 313 -3.70 -13.29 -15.62
CA ARG A 313 -4.21 -14.66 -15.80
C ARG A 313 -5.60 -14.84 -15.18
N VAL A 314 -5.80 -14.36 -13.95
CA VAL A 314 -7.11 -14.40 -13.27
C VAL A 314 -8.15 -13.57 -14.03
N ALA A 315 -7.79 -12.37 -14.47
CA ALA A 315 -8.69 -11.53 -15.27
C ALA A 315 -9.06 -12.17 -16.61
N ALA A 316 -8.18 -13.00 -17.17
CA ALA A 316 -8.45 -13.81 -18.35
C ALA A 316 -9.26 -15.09 -18.06
N GLY A 317 -9.64 -15.34 -16.78
CA GLY A 317 -10.48 -16.47 -16.35
C GLY A 317 -9.70 -17.74 -16.01
N GLU A 318 -8.38 -17.68 -15.82
CA GLU A 318 -7.59 -18.84 -15.42
C GLU A 318 -7.80 -19.18 -13.94
N GLU A 319 -7.82 -20.47 -13.64
CA GLU A 319 -7.80 -21.03 -12.29
C GLU A 319 -6.34 -21.14 -11.79
N PHE A 320 -6.10 -20.99 -10.48
CA PHE A 320 -4.76 -21.18 -9.91
C PHE A 320 -4.24 -22.61 -10.16
N ASP A 321 -2.99 -22.71 -10.56
CA ASP A 321 -2.25 -23.97 -10.72
C ASP A 321 -1.46 -24.35 -9.45
N PHE A 322 -1.67 -23.64 -8.33
CA PHE A 322 -1.06 -23.87 -7.03
C PHE A 322 -2.08 -23.88 -5.89
N SER A 323 -1.81 -24.67 -4.85
CA SER A 323 -2.62 -24.70 -3.62
C SER A 323 -2.02 -23.82 -2.53
N GLN A 324 -2.81 -23.50 -1.48
CA GLN A 324 -2.29 -22.73 -0.33
C GLN A 324 -1.09 -23.42 0.32
N GLU A 325 -1.12 -24.76 0.46
CA GLU A 325 -0.07 -25.56 1.08
C GLU A 325 1.23 -25.54 0.29
N SER A 326 1.18 -25.20 -1.00
CA SER A 326 2.37 -25.08 -1.84
C SER A 326 3.02 -23.69 -1.79
N VAL A 327 2.37 -22.71 -1.18
CA VAL A 327 2.92 -21.37 -0.98
C VAL A 327 3.81 -21.37 0.25
N GLU A 328 5.11 -21.48 0.05
CA GLU A 328 6.11 -21.49 1.11
C GLU A 328 7.03 -20.27 0.97
N PRO A 329 6.97 -19.31 1.90
CA PRO A 329 7.89 -18.16 1.86
C PRO A 329 9.30 -18.60 2.22
N ARG A 330 10.29 -18.08 1.51
CA ARG A 330 11.71 -18.43 1.68
C ARG A 330 12.53 -17.22 2.05
N GLY A 331 13.26 -17.33 3.16
CA GLY A 331 14.15 -16.27 3.62
C GLY A 331 13.41 -15.08 4.20
N ALA A 332 14.03 -13.92 4.06
CA ALA A 332 13.49 -12.63 4.46
C ALA A 332 13.79 -11.59 3.38
N ALA A 333 12.98 -10.53 3.31
CA ALA A 333 13.20 -9.44 2.38
C ALA A 333 12.83 -8.09 2.99
N MET A 334 13.47 -7.03 2.50
CA MET A 334 13.13 -5.63 2.79
C MET A 334 12.99 -4.86 1.48
N GLU A 335 12.00 -3.99 1.41
CA GLU A 335 11.82 -3.02 0.33
C GLU A 335 12.14 -1.62 0.86
N PHE A 336 12.88 -0.87 0.07
CA PHE A 336 13.26 0.52 0.35
C PHE A 336 12.64 1.40 -0.72
N ARG A 337 11.76 2.31 -0.34
CA ARG A 337 11.22 3.32 -1.27
C ARG A 337 12.26 4.41 -1.47
N ILE A 338 12.78 4.51 -2.67
CA ILE A 338 13.76 5.53 -3.04
C ILE A 338 13.02 6.69 -3.67
N ASN A 339 12.78 7.72 -2.86
CA ASN A 339 12.07 8.92 -3.26
C ASN A 339 13.05 10.07 -3.52
N ALA A 340 12.73 10.96 -4.45
CA ALA A 340 13.44 12.23 -4.66
C ALA A 340 13.03 13.23 -3.57
N GLU A 341 13.51 12.99 -2.36
CA GLU A 341 13.18 13.73 -1.13
C GLU A 341 14.43 13.96 -0.29
N ASP A 342 14.48 15.12 0.35
CA ASP A 342 15.54 15.51 1.29
C ASP A 342 15.13 15.13 2.70
N ALA A 343 15.54 13.93 3.14
CA ALA A 343 15.13 13.37 4.42
C ALA A 343 15.69 14.16 5.62
N ALA A 344 16.88 14.74 5.51
CA ALA A 344 17.44 15.63 6.55
C ALA A 344 16.63 16.93 6.69
N ASN A 345 15.90 17.33 5.64
CA ASN A 345 15.03 18.50 5.63
C ASN A 345 13.54 18.09 5.58
N ASP A 346 13.13 17.28 6.57
CA ASP A 346 11.74 16.82 6.78
C ASP A 346 11.12 16.16 5.54
N PHE A 347 11.92 15.39 4.78
CA PHE A 347 11.49 14.70 3.54
C PHE A 347 10.89 15.66 2.50
N ALA A 348 11.43 16.87 2.40
CA ALA A 348 10.96 17.85 1.42
C ALA A 348 11.14 17.31 -0.01
N PRO A 349 10.09 17.21 -0.84
CA PRO A 349 10.20 16.76 -2.22
C PRO A 349 11.12 17.67 -3.03
N ARG A 350 11.97 17.08 -3.86
CA ARG A 350 12.94 17.79 -4.70
C ARG A 350 12.90 17.23 -6.13
N PRO A 351 11.90 17.64 -6.93
CA PRO A 351 11.87 17.27 -8.35
C PRO A 351 13.09 17.80 -9.09
N GLY A 352 13.57 17.07 -10.08
CA GLY A 352 14.77 17.45 -10.82
C GLY A 352 15.17 16.40 -11.86
N GLU A 353 16.30 16.62 -12.52
CA GLU A 353 16.86 15.70 -13.49
C GLU A 353 17.85 14.74 -12.80
N LEU A 354 17.76 13.46 -13.12
CA LEU A 354 18.69 12.44 -12.67
C LEU A 354 19.97 12.52 -13.52
N ALA A 355 20.93 13.31 -13.07
CA ALA A 355 22.21 13.47 -13.76
C ALA A 355 23.01 12.17 -13.82
N ARG A 356 22.80 11.30 -12.84
CA ARG A 356 23.31 9.94 -12.79
C ARG A 356 22.27 9.02 -12.15
N TYR A 357 22.12 7.81 -12.74
CA TYR A 357 21.27 6.76 -12.17
C TYR A 357 21.93 5.40 -12.32
N ARG A 358 22.49 4.89 -11.23
CA ARG A 358 23.12 3.58 -11.15
C ARG A 358 22.57 2.83 -9.94
N PRO A 359 21.46 2.09 -10.11
CA PRO A 359 20.88 1.30 -9.02
C PRO A 359 21.79 0.13 -8.64
N PRO A 360 21.65 -0.40 -7.40
CA PRO A 360 22.44 -1.53 -6.91
C PRO A 360 22.14 -2.81 -7.69
N ARG A 361 23.11 -3.74 -7.67
CA ARG A 361 22.99 -5.01 -8.38
C ARG A 361 23.51 -6.18 -7.54
N GLY A 362 23.32 -7.39 -8.06
CA GLY A 362 23.89 -8.62 -7.51
C GLY A 362 22.84 -9.55 -6.89
N ILE A 363 23.31 -10.66 -6.34
CA ILE A 363 22.43 -11.71 -5.79
C ILE A 363 21.56 -11.14 -4.68
N GLY A 364 20.24 -11.42 -4.76
CA GLY A 364 19.27 -11.00 -3.78
C GLY A 364 18.99 -9.49 -3.78
N VAL A 365 19.22 -8.81 -4.91
CA VAL A 365 18.83 -7.41 -5.13
C VAL A 365 17.96 -7.35 -6.38
N ARG A 366 16.72 -6.89 -6.21
CA ARG A 366 15.77 -6.52 -7.27
C ARG A 366 15.58 -5.02 -7.23
N VAL A 367 15.44 -4.40 -8.38
CA VAL A 367 15.14 -2.98 -8.52
C VAL A 367 13.93 -2.83 -9.43
N ASP A 368 12.87 -2.23 -8.91
CA ASP A 368 11.70 -1.84 -9.67
C ASP A 368 11.71 -0.32 -9.80
N ASP A 369 11.98 0.19 -10.99
CA ASP A 369 12.14 1.62 -11.24
C ASP A 369 11.37 2.09 -12.48
N GLY A 370 11.00 3.38 -12.48
CA GLY A 370 10.30 4.03 -13.60
C GLY A 370 11.14 5.03 -14.36
N VAL A 371 12.48 5.05 -14.14
CA VAL A 371 13.40 6.08 -14.64
C VAL A 371 14.68 5.51 -15.19
N ASP A 372 15.35 6.29 -16.03
CA ASP A 372 16.72 6.07 -16.50
C ASP A 372 17.58 7.33 -16.23
N GLU A 373 18.90 7.21 -16.42
CA GLU A 373 19.80 8.37 -16.36
C GLU A 373 19.41 9.43 -17.40
N GLY A 374 19.25 10.68 -16.96
CA GLY A 374 18.76 11.81 -17.77
C GLY A 374 17.25 12.03 -17.70
N ASP A 375 16.48 11.12 -17.13
CA ASP A 375 15.05 11.33 -16.92
C ASP A 375 14.79 12.37 -15.81
N LYS A 376 13.58 12.94 -15.78
CA LYS A 376 13.19 13.96 -14.81
C LYS A 376 12.13 13.42 -13.84
N ILE A 377 12.38 13.62 -12.56
CA ILE A 377 11.36 13.48 -11.54
C ILE A 377 10.45 14.70 -11.62
N SER A 378 9.19 14.45 -11.98
CA SER A 378 8.19 15.49 -12.22
C SER A 378 7.63 16.05 -10.91
N PRO A 379 7.33 17.36 -10.82
CA PRO A 379 6.59 17.93 -9.67
C PRO A 379 5.08 17.65 -9.71
N PHE A 380 4.57 17.01 -10.76
CA PHE A 380 3.13 16.75 -10.96
C PHE A 380 2.65 15.45 -10.33
N TYR A 381 3.56 14.54 -9.98
CA TYR A 381 3.26 13.21 -9.46
C TYR A 381 4.06 12.94 -8.18
N ASP A 382 4.01 11.70 -7.68
CA ASP A 382 4.83 11.28 -6.54
C ASP A 382 6.34 11.42 -6.84
N SER A 383 7.13 11.40 -5.77
CA SER A 383 8.58 11.55 -5.80
C SER A 383 9.33 10.23 -6.00
N LEU A 384 8.63 9.11 -6.19
CA LEU A 384 9.23 7.78 -6.24
C LEU A 384 10.14 7.62 -7.47
N VAL A 385 11.42 7.40 -7.22
CA VAL A 385 12.44 7.07 -8.24
C VAL A 385 12.39 5.58 -8.56
N GLY A 386 12.28 4.76 -7.52
CA GLY A 386 12.20 3.32 -7.62
C GLY A 386 12.18 2.65 -6.26
N LYS A 387 12.07 1.33 -6.26
CA LYS A 387 12.09 0.46 -5.08
C LYS A 387 13.30 -0.44 -5.14
N PHE A 388 14.06 -0.51 -4.05
CA PHE A 388 15.15 -1.46 -3.91
C PHE A 388 14.69 -2.58 -2.98
N ILE A 389 14.55 -3.77 -3.53
CA ILE A 389 14.10 -4.96 -2.81
C ILE A 389 15.29 -5.86 -2.57
N VAL A 390 15.56 -6.15 -1.30
CA VAL A 390 16.72 -6.96 -0.87
C VAL A 390 16.21 -8.21 -0.18
N HIS A 391 16.67 -9.37 -0.64
CA HIS A 391 16.29 -10.70 -0.14
C HIS A 391 17.52 -11.49 0.31
N ALA A 392 17.40 -12.22 1.41
CA ALA A 392 18.41 -13.14 1.91
C ALA A 392 17.77 -14.29 2.72
N GLU A 393 18.61 -15.17 3.28
CA GLU A 393 18.18 -16.32 4.07
C GLU A 393 17.49 -15.97 5.40
N ASP A 394 17.82 -14.82 5.98
CA ASP A 394 17.26 -14.30 7.23
C ASP A 394 17.35 -12.77 7.30
N ARG A 395 16.66 -12.15 8.27
CA ARG A 395 16.61 -10.69 8.47
C ARG A 395 17.98 -10.06 8.65
N GLU A 396 18.87 -10.68 9.45
CA GLU A 396 20.22 -10.16 9.68
C GLU A 396 21.04 -10.10 8.38
N SER A 397 20.94 -11.13 7.57
CA SER A 397 21.57 -11.20 6.24
C SER A 397 20.96 -10.18 5.27
N VAL A 398 19.64 -9.93 5.34
CA VAL A 398 18.98 -8.86 4.58
C VAL A 398 19.55 -7.50 4.98
N VAL A 399 19.65 -7.18 6.27
CA VAL A 399 20.21 -5.91 6.76
C VAL A 399 21.65 -5.72 6.26
N ARG A 400 22.51 -6.76 6.35
CA ARG A 400 23.88 -6.68 5.83
C ARG A 400 23.92 -6.44 4.32
N ARG A 401 23.05 -7.13 3.57
CA ARG A 401 22.95 -6.99 2.11
C ARG A 401 22.40 -5.62 1.70
N ALA A 402 21.40 -5.13 2.41
CA ALA A 402 20.81 -3.81 2.20
C ALA A 402 21.82 -2.68 2.43
N LYS A 403 22.61 -2.74 3.52
CA LYS A 403 23.70 -1.80 3.76
C LYS A 403 24.72 -1.76 2.61
N ARG A 404 25.01 -2.92 1.99
CA ARG A 404 25.85 -2.97 0.79
C ARG A 404 25.13 -2.35 -0.41
N ALA A 405 23.91 -2.76 -0.69
CA ALA A 405 23.14 -2.31 -1.85
C ALA A 405 22.93 -0.78 -1.84
N LEU A 406 22.53 -0.21 -0.71
CA LEU A 406 22.33 1.24 -0.57
C LEU A 406 23.65 2.04 -0.71
N ARG A 407 24.80 1.46 -0.34
CA ARG A 407 26.11 2.10 -0.57
C ARG A 407 26.59 2.03 -2.02
N GLU A 408 26.15 1.02 -2.76
CA GLU A 408 26.49 0.85 -4.19
C GLU A 408 25.62 1.71 -5.11
N ALA A 409 24.45 2.13 -4.64
CA ALA A 409 23.58 3.03 -5.40
C ALA A 409 24.26 4.39 -5.61
N ASP A 410 24.31 4.85 -6.87
CA ASP A 410 24.93 6.10 -7.27
C ASP A 410 23.90 6.92 -8.07
N ILE A 411 23.20 7.81 -7.36
CA ILE A 411 22.12 8.65 -7.90
C ILE A 411 22.49 10.11 -7.63
N GLU A 412 22.59 10.91 -8.70
CA GLU A 412 22.94 12.33 -8.63
C GLU A 412 21.92 13.20 -9.36
N GLY A 413 21.83 14.47 -8.96
CA GLY A 413 20.96 15.49 -9.54
C GLY A 413 19.75 15.81 -8.68
N VAL A 414 19.31 14.88 -7.84
CA VAL A 414 18.26 15.06 -6.84
C VAL A 414 18.69 14.43 -5.51
N PRO A 415 18.25 14.94 -4.34
CA PRO A 415 18.38 14.20 -3.10
C PRO A 415 17.51 12.95 -3.14
N THR A 416 17.91 11.93 -2.38
CA THR A 416 17.13 10.71 -2.25
C THR A 416 17.00 10.29 -0.79
N THR A 417 16.04 9.40 -0.50
CA THR A 417 15.84 8.79 0.82
C THR A 417 16.94 7.77 1.18
N ILE A 418 17.93 7.51 0.30
CA ILE A 418 19.02 6.54 0.57
C ILE A 418 19.78 6.85 1.87
N PRO A 419 20.22 8.10 2.18
CA PRO A 419 20.90 8.40 3.44
C PRO A 419 20.06 8.08 4.67
N PHE A 420 18.74 8.34 4.61
CA PHE A 420 17.81 7.96 5.67
C PHE A 420 17.78 6.44 5.88
N HIS A 421 17.64 5.66 4.81
CA HIS A 421 17.62 4.20 4.89
C HIS A 421 18.94 3.64 5.45
N GLN A 422 20.07 4.21 5.08
CA GLN A 422 21.38 3.83 5.63
C GLN A 422 21.45 4.09 7.14
N THR A 423 21.01 5.26 7.59
CA THR A 423 20.96 5.62 9.02
C THR A 423 19.99 4.73 9.78
N MET A 424 18.82 4.46 9.20
CA MET A 424 17.80 3.58 9.80
C MET A 424 18.33 2.15 10.00
N LEU A 425 19.02 1.59 9.04
CA LEU A 425 19.61 0.25 9.16
C LEU A 425 20.72 0.17 10.24
N ASP A 426 21.30 1.31 10.65
CA ASP A 426 22.28 1.41 11.73
C ASP A 426 21.63 1.69 13.10
N ASP A 427 20.34 2.07 13.15
CA ASP A 427 19.62 2.32 14.41
C ASP A 427 19.40 1.01 15.18
N GLU A 428 19.84 0.98 16.46
CA GLU A 428 19.78 -0.20 17.31
C GLU A 428 18.34 -0.63 17.61
N ARG A 429 17.40 0.33 17.71
CA ARG A 429 15.97 0.05 17.98
C ARG A 429 15.29 -0.59 16.76
N PHE A 430 15.62 -0.13 15.54
CA PHE A 430 15.17 -0.79 14.31
C PHE A 430 15.71 -2.22 14.23
N GLN A 431 17.00 -2.42 14.52
CA GLN A 431 17.61 -3.76 14.52
C GLN A 431 16.99 -4.68 15.58
N ALA A 432 16.69 -4.13 16.77
CA ALA A 432 16.02 -4.83 17.87
C ALA A 432 14.51 -5.02 17.67
N ASN A 433 13.95 -4.53 16.55
CA ASN A 433 12.53 -4.60 16.25
C ASN A 433 11.63 -3.86 17.25
N GLU A 434 12.08 -2.70 17.74
CA GLU A 434 11.36 -1.86 18.71
C GLU A 434 10.54 -0.73 18.05
N HIS A 435 10.65 -0.55 16.75
CA HIS A 435 9.93 0.48 16.01
C HIS A 435 8.41 0.20 15.90
N THR A 436 7.63 1.26 15.84
CA THR A 436 6.17 1.25 15.66
C THR A 436 5.79 2.20 14.50
N THR A 437 4.49 2.34 14.22
CA THR A 437 4.02 3.29 13.19
C THR A 437 4.34 4.75 13.49
N LYS A 438 4.70 5.08 14.74
CA LYS A 438 5.06 6.44 15.19
C LYS A 438 6.56 6.69 15.22
N PHE A 439 7.38 5.67 15.01
CA PHE A 439 8.81 5.69 15.26
C PHE A 439 9.55 6.85 14.58
N ILE A 440 9.28 7.07 13.28
CA ILE A 440 9.96 8.14 12.53
C ILE A 440 9.49 9.52 12.99
N ASP A 441 8.19 9.68 13.26
CA ASP A 441 7.61 10.99 13.59
C ASP A 441 7.88 11.43 15.02
N GLU A 442 8.00 10.49 15.97
CA GLU A 442 8.06 10.80 17.41
C GLU A 442 9.42 10.47 18.07
N GLU A 443 10.18 9.51 17.53
CA GLU A 443 11.34 8.96 18.22
C GLU A 443 12.66 9.05 17.45
N PHE A 444 12.59 9.02 16.10
CA PHE A 444 13.80 9.02 15.29
C PHE A 444 14.35 10.43 15.10
N ASP A 445 15.66 10.61 15.37
CA ASP A 445 16.34 11.90 15.22
C ASP A 445 16.79 12.11 13.76
N LEU A 446 15.98 12.83 12.99
CA LEU A 446 16.28 13.16 11.58
C LEU A 446 17.57 13.99 11.41
N SER A 447 18.09 14.65 12.48
CA SER A 447 19.34 15.39 12.41
C SER A 447 20.58 14.48 12.24
N THR A 448 20.41 13.17 12.46
CA THR A 448 21.45 12.16 12.25
C THR A 448 21.60 11.74 10.79
N VAL A 449 20.59 12.07 9.96
CA VAL A 449 20.61 11.79 8.52
C VAL A 449 21.55 12.79 7.83
N PRO A 450 22.51 12.32 7.00
CA PRO A 450 23.38 13.23 6.24
C PRO A 450 22.57 14.20 5.36
N GLU A 451 22.95 15.47 5.39
CA GLU A 451 22.39 16.49 4.49
C GLU A 451 22.81 16.21 3.04
N TRP A 452 21.90 16.50 2.12
CA TRP A 452 22.21 16.42 0.70
C TRP A 452 23.09 17.59 0.27
N GLU A 453 24.21 17.26 -0.37
CA GLU A 453 25.11 18.22 -1.01
C GLU A 453 24.82 18.25 -2.52
N ALA A 454 24.42 19.44 -3.06
CA ALA A 454 24.00 19.62 -4.45
C ALA A 454 25.16 19.51 -5.46
#